data_f593c7983b07bd94ece9533eb26ca76d
#
_entry.id   f593c7983b07bd94ece9533eb26ca76d
#
_cell.length_a   1.000
_cell.length_b   1.000
_cell.length_c   1.000
_cell.angle_alpha   90.00
_cell.angle_beta   90.00
_cell.angle_gamma   90.00
#
_symmetry.space_group_name_H-M   'P 1'
#
loop_
_entity.id
_entity.type
_entity.pdbx_description
1 polymer ?
#
loop_
_entity_poly.entity_id
_entity_poly.type
_entity_poly.pdbx_seq_one_letter_code
_entity_poly.pdbx_strand_id
1 'polypeptide(L)'
;MKKVIFTQEWMAMHPYEKPNDVDQYYTELANEIYHALDEACFTHQFPNVEEAKQLALSIAGYFEDIISGTCIWKTFTAECKKRYGSYIPFYENEEEFIQNTLNEDMPPYDPDEINFADIKFLCWHHYQQSSHVQEAVPFLFSTIELAAKLAYNVLDKEYETAPENDRLYEFLCELPTDEDKFYEYRDALAWFHYGCYFNVGNRFRLQMELERLAHSPQGFNDIIAYSIQIEQTMNSRNNLLALTSAEWLAKVSEHHPAHKLWTDIDYKSTRAFKMIKEDDNFFYLKDVYDASEDASDEETSKDDASEETSKDDADEENLLRVRKDSTNIEDASAFLSGEQLIVTNLFYFGGDWWQTGALLNPPYEENKEQIEAEKDRLNRKQPIHDYNLLKAKDFGDKFIFLEDVKTLKEFLQEVGIELPANIKFPPKYEKGIIVCGSPYTGINICFGMAHCIAAPENPYYNAERAEVYAFNIISGNGRPFPYEIVCKLIDNNMLPDANLFTSRYVKEAGLKITQANLQFLADYYLMGRKDKDLSPAELW
;
A
#
# COMPACT_ATOMS: atom_id res chain seq x y z
N MET A 1 -7.67 -8.93 37.35
CA MET A 1 -6.57 -8.21 36.64
C MET A 1 -6.87 -6.73 36.57
N LYS A 2 -5.83 -5.87 36.44
CA LYS A 2 -6.07 -4.42 36.23
C LYS A 2 -6.53 -4.22 34.79
N LYS A 3 -7.67 -3.55 34.59
CA LYS A 3 -8.18 -3.22 33.27
C LYS A 3 -7.29 -2.17 32.61
N VAL A 4 -6.75 -2.48 31.42
CA VAL A 4 -5.85 -1.64 30.63
C VAL A 4 -6.51 -1.21 29.34
N ILE A 5 -7.29 -2.10 28.73
CA ILE A 5 -8.07 -1.88 27.51
C ILE A 5 -9.54 -1.69 27.89
N PHE A 6 -10.18 -0.66 27.34
CA PHE A 6 -11.56 -0.32 27.62
C PHE A 6 -12.45 -0.63 26.41
N THR A 7 -13.76 -0.82 26.66
CA THR A 7 -14.71 -1.16 25.60
C THR A 7 -14.76 -0.12 24.47
N GLN A 8 -14.45 1.14 24.76
CA GLN A 8 -14.38 2.18 23.72
C GLN A 8 -13.24 1.92 22.72
N GLU A 9 -12.09 1.38 23.17
CA GLU A 9 -10.95 1.04 22.30
C GLU A 9 -11.30 -0.18 21.43
N TRP A 10 -12.02 -1.14 22.00
CA TRP A 10 -12.55 -2.29 21.26
C TRP A 10 -13.56 -1.85 20.19
N MET A 11 -14.55 -1.06 20.59
CA MET A 11 -15.58 -0.56 19.69
C MET A 11 -15.03 0.29 18.54
N ALA A 12 -13.89 0.92 18.73
CA ALA A 12 -13.22 1.65 17.66
C ALA A 12 -12.78 0.76 16.49
N MET A 13 -12.67 -0.56 16.68
CA MET A 13 -12.35 -1.52 15.60
C MET A 13 -13.59 -2.02 14.85
N HIS A 14 -14.79 -1.64 15.28
CA HIS A 14 -16.04 -2.19 14.75
C HIS A 14 -16.84 -1.17 13.93
N PRO A 15 -17.64 -1.63 12.96
CA PRO A 15 -18.43 -0.74 12.10
C PRO A 15 -19.71 -0.23 12.77
N TYR A 16 -19.94 -0.52 14.05
CA TYR A 16 -21.10 -0.14 14.82
C TYR A 16 -20.72 0.56 16.14
N GLU A 17 -21.60 1.44 16.65
CA GLU A 17 -21.28 2.35 17.75
C GLU A 17 -21.66 1.82 19.14
N LYS A 18 -22.68 0.95 19.25
CA LYS A 18 -23.23 0.54 20.55
C LYS A 18 -22.69 -0.82 20.96
N PRO A 19 -21.99 -0.94 22.10
CA PRO A 19 -21.51 -2.22 22.60
C PRO A 19 -22.64 -3.12 23.07
N ASN A 20 -22.43 -4.43 22.99
CA ASN A 20 -23.25 -5.47 23.58
C ASN A 20 -22.42 -6.39 24.48
N ASP A 21 -22.98 -7.51 24.94
CA ASP A 21 -22.30 -8.44 25.82
C ASP A 21 -21.10 -9.15 25.11
N VAL A 22 -21.19 -9.36 23.79
CA VAL A 22 -20.10 -9.95 22.99
C VAL A 22 -18.89 -9.00 22.96
N ASP A 23 -19.12 -7.70 22.74
CA ASP A 23 -18.08 -6.68 22.76
C ASP A 23 -17.39 -6.57 24.13
N GLN A 24 -18.17 -6.78 25.22
CA GLN A 24 -17.60 -6.80 26.56
C GLN A 24 -16.70 -8.04 26.76
N TYR A 25 -17.15 -9.22 26.31
CA TYR A 25 -16.37 -10.44 26.35
C TYR A 25 -15.03 -10.26 25.64
N TYR A 26 -15.02 -9.80 24.39
CA TYR A 26 -13.77 -9.60 23.63
C TYR A 26 -12.89 -8.47 24.22
N THR A 27 -13.49 -7.45 24.83
CA THR A 27 -12.72 -6.44 25.59
C THR A 27 -11.99 -7.08 26.79
N GLU A 28 -12.63 -7.99 27.51
CA GLU A 28 -12.02 -8.71 28.63
C GLU A 28 -10.93 -9.65 28.14
N LEU A 29 -11.19 -10.40 27.05
CA LEU A 29 -10.20 -11.25 26.40
C LEU A 29 -8.97 -10.47 25.93
N ALA A 30 -9.14 -9.29 25.33
CA ALA A 30 -8.03 -8.41 24.94
C ALA A 30 -7.18 -7.99 26.15
N ASN A 31 -7.79 -7.75 27.33
CA ASN A 31 -7.05 -7.52 28.55
C ASN A 31 -6.26 -8.75 29.03
N GLU A 32 -6.82 -9.94 28.91
CA GLU A 32 -6.12 -11.19 29.25
C GLU A 32 -4.91 -11.41 28.34
N ILE A 33 -5.10 -11.21 27.01
CA ILE A 33 -4.01 -11.24 26.03
C ILE A 33 -2.94 -10.21 26.37
N TYR A 34 -3.33 -8.95 26.69
CA TYR A 34 -2.37 -7.91 27.06
C TYR A 34 -1.51 -8.33 28.24
N HIS A 35 -2.11 -8.91 29.29
CA HIS A 35 -1.38 -9.41 30.45
C HIS A 35 -0.49 -10.62 30.13
N ALA A 36 -0.89 -11.50 29.22
CA ALA A 36 -0.04 -12.58 28.72
C ALA A 36 1.19 -12.05 27.97
N LEU A 37 1.01 -11.03 27.13
CA LEU A 37 2.11 -10.35 26.44
C LEU A 37 3.04 -9.62 27.41
N ASP A 38 2.50 -9.06 28.51
CA ASP A 38 3.27 -8.41 29.57
C ASP A 38 4.07 -9.41 30.39
N GLU A 39 3.52 -10.58 30.69
CA GLU A 39 4.22 -11.71 31.30
C GLU A 39 5.43 -12.17 30.46
N ALA A 40 5.28 -12.16 29.12
CA ALA A 40 6.40 -12.40 28.20
C ALA A 40 7.40 -11.25 28.13
N CYS A 41 7.19 -10.15 28.84
CA CYS A 41 7.93 -8.90 28.70
C CYS A 41 7.88 -8.30 27.28
N PHE A 42 6.90 -8.71 26.46
CA PHE A 42 6.80 -8.25 25.08
C PHE A 42 6.18 -6.86 24.96
N THR A 43 5.28 -6.48 25.88
CA THR A 43 4.74 -5.12 25.96
C THR A 43 5.83 -4.05 26.11
N HIS A 44 6.94 -4.40 26.77
CA HIS A 44 8.09 -3.50 26.98
C HIS A 44 8.95 -3.30 25.71
N GLN A 45 8.71 -4.08 24.66
CA GLN A 45 9.36 -3.89 23.36
C GLN A 45 8.76 -2.72 22.57
N PHE A 46 7.57 -2.25 22.94
CA PHE A 46 6.89 -1.14 22.28
C PHE A 46 7.26 0.20 22.95
N PRO A 47 7.34 1.32 22.19
CA PRO A 47 7.74 2.62 22.73
C PRO A 47 6.71 3.22 23.69
N ASN A 48 5.45 2.78 23.58
CA ASN A 48 4.36 3.24 24.43
C ASN A 48 3.32 2.15 24.67
N VAL A 49 2.46 2.38 25.64
CA VAL A 49 1.40 1.44 26.04
C VAL A 49 0.34 1.26 24.95
N GLU A 50 0.09 2.30 24.16
CA GLU A 50 -0.95 2.27 23.13
C GLU A 50 -0.59 1.29 22.00
N GLU A 51 0.67 1.28 21.54
CA GLU A 51 1.11 0.29 20.55
C GLU A 51 1.03 -1.16 21.09
N ALA A 52 1.37 -1.37 22.36
CA ALA A 52 1.22 -2.68 23.00
C ALA A 52 -0.26 -3.11 23.14
N LYS A 53 -1.17 -2.17 23.44
CA LYS A 53 -2.63 -2.44 23.46
C LYS A 53 -3.15 -2.80 22.06
N GLN A 54 -2.67 -2.13 21.01
CA GLN A 54 -3.06 -2.41 19.65
C GLN A 54 -2.76 -3.86 19.24
N LEU A 55 -1.62 -4.41 19.67
CA LEU A 55 -1.31 -5.82 19.45
C LEU A 55 -2.33 -6.75 20.15
N ALA A 56 -2.65 -6.49 21.42
CA ALA A 56 -3.61 -7.31 22.16
C ALA A 56 -5.02 -7.23 21.54
N LEU A 57 -5.43 -6.04 21.11
CA LEU A 57 -6.68 -5.81 20.37
C LEU A 57 -6.68 -6.56 19.03
N SER A 58 -5.55 -6.55 18.32
CA SER A 58 -5.43 -7.24 17.03
C SER A 58 -5.51 -8.75 17.17
N ILE A 59 -4.89 -9.33 18.19
CA ILE A 59 -4.98 -10.77 18.47
C ILE A 59 -6.40 -11.15 18.89
N ALA A 60 -7.09 -10.33 19.71
CA ALA A 60 -8.49 -10.56 20.06
C ALA A 60 -9.43 -10.45 18.84
N GLY A 61 -9.17 -9.47 17.92
CA GLY A 61 -9.92 -9.34 16.68
C GLY A 61 -9.68 -10.48 15.69
N TYR A 62 -8.46 -11.01 15.62
CA TYR A 62 -8.17 -12.25 14.89
C TYR A 62 -9.00 -13.41 15.42
N PHE A 63 -9.06 -13.56 16.75
CA PHE A 63 -9.86 -14.61 17.38
C PHE A 63 -11.36 -14.45 17.11
N GLU A 64 -11.87 -13.22 17.22
CA GLU A 64 -13.26 -12.90 16.86
C GLU A 64 -13.56 -13.25 15.39
N ASP A 65 -12.66 -12.94 14.46
CA ASP A 65 -12.80 -13.29 13.03
C ASP A 65 -12.94 -14.80 12.82
N ILE A 66 -12.10 -15.60 13.46
CA ILE A 66 -12.17 -17.07 13.36
C ILE A 66 -13.48 -17.59 13.97
N ILE A 67 -13.84 -17.16 15.19
CA ILE A 67 -15.05 -17.62 15.90
C ILE A 67 -16.32 -17.19 15.16
N SER A 68 -16.36 -15.97 14.64
CA SER A 68 -17.55 -15.42 13.98
C SER A 68 -17.63 -15.74 12.48
N GLY A 69 -16.61 -16.40 11.91
CA GLY A 69 -16.60 -16.81 10.51
C GLY A 69 -16.60 -15.65 9.51
N THR A 70 -16.02 -14.50 9.87
CA THR A 70 -15.96 -13.33 8.97
C THR A 70 -14.97 -13.50 7.82
N CYS A 71 -14.13 -14.52 7.89
CA CYS A 71 -13.22 -14.97 6.83
C CYS A 71 -12.16 -13.96 6.40
N ILE A 72 -11.87 -12.93 7.19
CA ILE A 72 -10.86 -11.92 6.86
C ILE A 72 -9.46 -12.55 6.87
N TRP A 73 -9.11 -13.27 7.96
CA TRP A 73 -7.81 -13.94 8.08
C TRP A 73 -7.68 -15.12 7.12
N LYS A 74 -8.76 -15.87 6.95
CA LYS A 74 -8.82 -16.96 5.95
C LYS A 74 -8.53 -16.45 4.53
N THR A 75 -9.05 -15.27 4.18
CA THR A 75 -8.74 -14.60 2.90
C THR A 75 -7.26 -14.24 2.81
N PHE A 76 -6.66 -13.71 3.89
CA PHE A 76 -5.23 -13.42 3.93
C PHE A 76 -4.39 -14.68 3.68
N THR A 77 -4.67 -15.75 4.40
CA THR A 77 -3.89 -17.00 4.29
C THR A 77 -4.05 -17.67 2.93
N ALA A 78 -5.27 -17.65 2.36
CA ALA A 78 -5.53 -18.16 1.01
C ALA A 78 -4.77 -17.37 -0.06
N GLU A 79 -4.75 -16.04 0.03
CA GLU A 79 -3.98 -15.21 -0.89
C GLU A 79 -2.46 -15.37 -0.70
N CYS A 80 -1.98 -15.55 0.53
CA CYS A 80 -0.58 -15.89 0.79
C CYS A 80 -0.21 -17.22 0.12
N LYS A 81 -1.03 -18.26 0.28
CA LYS A 81 -0.81 -19.56 -0.36
C LYS A 81 -0.73 -19.44 -1.88
N LYS A 82 -1.62 -18.65 -2.46
CA LYS A 82 -1.67 -18.41 -3.90
C LYS A 82 -0.46 -17.63 -4.42
N ARG A 83 0.01 -16.61 -3.69
CA ARG A 83 1.09 -15.70 -4.13
C ARG A 83 2.48 -16.20 -3.78
N TYR A 84 2.64 -16.77 -2.59
CA TYR A 84 3.94 -17.07 -2.00
C TYR A 84 4.15 -18.57 -1.73
N GLY A 85 3.12 -19.39 -1.92
CA GLY A 85 3.22 -20.84 -1.79
C GLY A 85 2.99 -21.39 -0.37
N SER A 86 2.91 -20.55 0.66
CA SER A 86 2.61 -20.92 2.06
C SER A 86 1.41 -20.15 2.60
N TYR A 87 0.66 -20.72 3.53
CA TYR A 87 -0.49 -20.04 4.15
C TYR A 87 -0.07 -18.82 4.95
N ILE A 88 1.05 -18.90 5.65
CA ILE A 88 1.61 -17.79 6.44
C ILE A 88 3.05 -17.54 5.96
N PRO A 89 3.47 -16.29 5.76
CA PRO A 89 4.85 -15.97 5.46
C PRO A 89 5.81 -16.48 6.52
N PHE A 90 7.04 -16.80 6.13
CA PHE A 90 8.12 -17.36 6.95
C PHE A 90 8.02 -18.84 7.31
N TYR A 91 7.02 -19.54 6.76
CA TYR A 91 6.83 -20.98 6.94
C TYR A 91 7.06 -21.70 5.61
N GLU A 92 8.19 -22.37 5.47
CA GLU A 92 8.51 -23.11 4.23
C GLU A 92 7.78 -24.45 4.15
N ASN A 93 7.61 -25.09 5.29
CA ASN A 93 6.96 -26.38 5.40
C ASN A 93 6.25 -26.45 6.76
N GLU A 94 4.95 -26.58 6.74
CA GLU A 94 4.11 -26.63 7.94
C GLU A 94 4.57 -27.68 8.95
N GLU A 95 4.90 -28.89 8.47
CA GLU A 95 5.34 -29.99 9.33
C GLU A 95 6.73 -29.73 9.95
N GLU A 96 7.67 -29.19 9.17
CA GLU A 96 9.04 -28.96 9.62
C GLU A 96 9.14 -27.81 10.62
N PHE A 97 8.32 -26.77 10.46
CA PHE A 97 8.30 -25.65 11.36
C PHE A 97 7.69 -25.99 12.72
N ILE A 98 6.58 -26.74 12.75
CA ILE A 98 5.95 -27.22 13.95
C ILE A 98 6.90 -28.12 14.76
N GLN A 99 7.65 -28.98 14.07
CA GLN A 99 8.62 -29.87 14.70
C GLN A 99 9.86 -29.13 15.26
N ASN A 100 10.29 -28.05 14.63
CA ASN A 100 11.55 -27.37 15.00
C ASN A 100 11.38 -26.22 16.00
N THR A 101 10.19 -25.67 16.18
CA THR A 101 9.98 -24.48 17.03
C THR A 101 9.18 -24.72 18.28
N LEU A 102 8.43 -25.85 18.37
CA LEU A 102 7.52 -26.09 19.48
C LEU A 102 7.43 -27.56 19.85
N ASN A 103 6.95 -27.79 21.07
CA ASN A 103 6.62 -29.10 21.59
C ASN A 103 5.84 -29.93 20.56
N GLU A 104 6.11 -31.22 20.52
CA GLU A 104 5.50 -32.24 19.67
C GLU A 104 3.95 -32.30 19.73
N ASP A 105 3.31 -31.46 20.56
CA ASP A 105 1.87 -31.51 20.88
C ASP A 105 1.04 -30.41 20.13
N MET A 106 1.64 -29.60 19.21
CA MET A 106 0.84 -28.63 18.45
C MET A 106 0.15 -29.28 17.26
N PRO A 107 -1.13 -28.95 17.01
CA PRO A 107 -1.85 -29.44 15.84
C PRO A 107 -1.26 -28.92 14.53
N PRO A 108 -1.46 -29.62 13.41
CA PRO A 108 -1.11 -29.10 12.08
C PRO A 108 -1.90 -27.81 11.79
N TYR A 109 -1.34 -26.97 10.92
CA TYR A 109 -1.99 -25.72 10.53
C TYR A 109 -3.35 -25.97 9.86
N ASP A 110 -4.40 -25.34 10.37
CA ASP A 110 -5.73 -25.33 9.79
C ASP A 110 -6.21 -23.88 9.59
N PRO A 111 -6.47 -23.41 8.35
CA PRO A 111 -6.88 -22.02 8.09
C PRO A 111 -8.27 -21.67 8.66
N ASP A 112 -9.03 -22.64 9.12
CA ASP A 112 -10.36 -22.46 9.72
C ASP A 112 -10.33 -22.47 11.26
N GLU A 113 -9.14 -22.64 11.87
CA GLU A 113 -8.96 -22.68 13.32
C GLU A 113 -7.91 -21.68 13.79
N ILE A 114 -7.82 -21.50 15.11
CA ILE A 114 -6.74 -20.70 15.69
C ILE A 114 -5.40 -21.43 15.57
N ASN A 115 -4.39 -20.75 15.07
CA ASN A 115 -3.06 -21.31 14.94
C ASN A 115 -2.03 -20.50 15.71
N PHE A 116 -1.10 -21.18 16.34
CA PHE A 116 0.07 -20.54 16.93
C PHE A 116 0.86 -19.71 15.91
N ALA A 117 0.95 -20.21 14.68
CA ALA A 117 1.64 -19.56 13.57
C ALA A 117 1.08 -18.17 13.25
N ASP A 118 -0.24 -18.04 13.23
CA ASP A 118 -0.95 -16.78 12.98
C ASP A 118 -0.64 -15.74 14.06
N ILE A 119 -0.72 -16.16 15.32
CA ILE A 119 -0.46 -15.29 16.46
C ILE A 119 1.01 -14.85 16.48
N LYS A 120 1.95 -15.74 16.18
CA LYS A 120 3.37 -15.41 16.07
C LYS A 120 3.62 -14.42 14.94
N PHE A 121 2.96 -14.61 13.79
CA PHE A 121 3.04 -13.68 12.67
C PHE A 121 2.45 -12.30 13.03
N LEU A 122 1.29 -12.25 13.71
CA LEU A 122 0.69 -11.01 14.21
C LEU A 122 1.61 -10.28 15.19
N CYS A 123 2.25 -10.99 16.13
CA CYS A 123 3.25 -10.42 17.03
C CYS A 123 4.42 -9.79 16.26
N TRP A 124 4.95 -10.52 15.26
CA TRP A 124 6.02 -10.00 14.40
C TRP A 124 5.56 -8.80 13.60
N HIS A 125 4.39 -8.88 12.96
CA HIS A 125 3.82 -7.82 12.13
C HIS A 125 3.65 -6.51 12.92
N HIS A 126 2.99 -6.57 14.09
CA HIS A 126 2.79 -5.38 14.91
C HIS A 126 4.10 -4.81 15.44
N TYR A 127 5.03 -5.66 15.85
CA TYR A 127 6.33 -5.17 16.32
C TYR A 127 7.14 -4.56 15.16
N GLN A 128 7.13 -5.15 13.97
CA GLN A 128 7.76 -4.57 12.78
C GLN A 128 7.16 -3.22 12.38
N GLN A 129 5.85 -3.01 12.63
CA GLN A 129 5.16 -1.74 12.36
C GLN A 129 5.33 -0.69 13.46
N SER A 130 5.95 -1.05 14.57
CA SER A 130 6.15 -0.13 15.69
C SER A 130 7.00 1.09 15.30
N SER A 131 6.62 2.26 15.79
CA SER A 131 7.15 3.56 15.38
C SER A 131 8.66 3.74 15.57
N HIS A 132 9.29 2.94 16.42
CA HIS A 132 10.73 3.00 16.69
C HIS A 132 11.56 1.97 15.91
N VAL A 133 10.91 1.02 15.23
CA VAL A 133 11.60 -0.04 14.48
C VAL A 133 11.98 0.47 13.09
N GLN A 134 13.29 0.52 12.81
CA GLN A 134 13.84 0.99 11.54
C GLN A 134 14.55 -0.13 10.75
N GLU A 135 14.64 -1.30 11.33
CA GLU A 135 15.33 -2.46 10.76
C GLU A 135 14.40 -3.67 10.72
N ALA A 136 14.78 -4.71 9.97
CA ALA A 136 14.02 -5.95 9.96
C ALA A 136 14.04 -6.61 11.36
N VAL A 137 12.85 -6.84 11.91
CA VAL A 137 12.68 -7.58 13.17
C VAL A 137 12.93 -9.06 12.90
N PRO A 138 13.83 -9.72 13.66
CA PRO A 138 14.04 -11.16 13.53
C PRO A 138 12.77 -11.94 13.83
N PHE A 139 12.30 -12.77 12.87
CA PHE A 139 11.11 -13.61 13.08
C PHE A 139 11.33 -14.71 14.14
N LEU A 140 12.56 -15.24 14.20
CA LEU A 140 12.98 -16.22 15.22
C LEU A 140 13.44 -15.57 16.54
N PHE A 141 12.88 -14.41 16.86
CA PHE A 141 13.17 -13.74 18.13
C PHE A 141 12.41 -14.43 19.27
N SER A 142 13.14 -14.92 20.28
CA SER A 142 12.59 -15.73 21.36
C SER A 142 11.47 -15.06 22.16
N THR A 143 11.50 -13.72 22.26
CA THR A 143 10.45 -12.97 22.95
C THR A 143 9.14 -12.96 22.15
N ILE A 144 9.19 -12.90 20.82
CA ILE A 144 8.01 -13.02 19.95
C ILE A 144 7.40 -14.42 20.12
N GLU A 145 8.22 -15.45 20.13
CA GLU A 145 7.76 -16.83 20.29
C GLU A 145 7.09 -17.07 21.65
N LEU A 146 7.70 -16.58 22.72
CA LEU A 146 7.11 -16.66 24.06
C LEU A 146 5.80 -15.88 24.16
N ALA A 147 5.75 -14.66 23.63
CA ALA A 147 4.55 -13.83 23.58
C ALA A 147 3.40 -14.53 22.82
N ALA A 148 3.70 -15.08 21.65
CA ALA A 148 2.74 -15.81 20.85
C ALA A 148 2.23 -17.06 21.58
N LYS A 149 3.11 -17.81 22.26
CA LYS A 149 2.72 -19.00 23.04
C LYS A 149 1.79 -18.66 24.19
N LEU A 150 2.09 -17.59 24.95
CA LEU A 150 1.24 -17.20 26.07
C LEU A 150 -0.11 -16.66 25.57
N ALA A 151 -0.13 -15.87 24.48
CA ALA A 151 -1.38 -15.43 23.87
C ALA A 151 -2.21 -16.60 23.31
N TYR A 152 -1.58 -17.54 22.60
CA TYR A 152 -2.25 -18.76 22.12
C TYR A 152 -2.91 -19.53 23.26
N ASN A 153 -2.23 -19.71 24.37
CA ASN A 153 -2.78 -20.42 25.53
C ASN A 153 -3.99 -19.70 26.15
N VAL A 154 -4.11 -18.38 26.00
CA VAL A 154 -5.33 -17.64 26.40
C VAL A 154 -6.47 -17.98 25.45
N LEU A 155 -6.24 -17.90 24.13
CA LEU A 155 -7.26 -18.16 23.12
C LEU A 155 -7.76 -19.62 23.13
N ASP A 156 -6.84 -20.57 23.25
CA ASP A 156 -7.14 -22.01 23.28
C ASP A 156 -8.12 -22.40 24.42
N LYS A 157 -8.02 -21.75 25.57
CA LYS A 157 -8.96 -21.98 26.69
C LYS A 157 -10.37 -21.47 26.40
N GLU A 158 -10.49 -20.42 25.62
CA GLU A 158 -11.75 -19.75 25.33
C GLU A 158 -12.40 -20.27 24.04
N TYR A 159 -11.67 -21.04 23.22
CA TYR A 159 -12.06 -21.41 21.85
C TYR A 159 -13.45 -22.05 21.76
N GLU A 160 -13.75 -23.02 22.64
CA GLU A 160 -15.01 -23.75 22.63
C GLU A 160 -16.21 -22.95 23.18
N THR A 161 -15.97 -21.83 23.85
CA THR A 161 -17.00 -21.08 24.59
C THR A 161 -17.15 -19.64 24.16
N ALA A 162 -16.27 -19.16 23.30
CA ALA A 162 -16.31 -17.79 22.80
C ALA A 162 -17.60 -17.53 22.00
N PRO A 163 -18.26 -16.39 22.24
CA PRO A 163 -19.47 -16.02 21.52
C PRO A 163 -19.16 -15.53 20.11
N GLU A 164 -19.96 -15.94 19.14
CA GLU A 164 -19.93 -15.39 17.78
C GLU A 164 -20.40 -13.93 17.78
N ASN A 165 -19.80 -13.09 16.95
CA ASN A 165 -20.25 -11.72 16.72
C ASN A 165 -21.09 -11.64 15.43
N ASP A 166 -22.37 -11.98 15.56
CA ASP A 166 -23.33 -11.94 14.45
C ASP A 166 -23.37 -10.55 13.76
N ARG A 167 -23.18 -9.46 14.50
CA ARG A 167 -23.24 -8.10 13.96
C ARG A 167 -22.09 -7.78 13.00
N LEU A 168 -20.89 -8.28 13.31
CA LEU A 168 -19.75 -8.13 12.42
C LEU A 168 -19.92 -8.99 11.17
N TYR A 169 -20.41 -10.21 11.35
CA TYR A 169 -20.72 -11.11 10.25
C TYR A 169 -21.81 -10.52 9.33
N GLU A 170 -22.94 -10.07 9.90
CA GLU A 170 -24.03 -9.45 9.16
C GLU A 170 -23.56 -8.22 8.39
N PHE A 171 -22.74 -7.36 8.99
CA PHE A 171 -22.18 -6.18 8.33
C PHE A 171 -21.41 -6.55 7.04
N LEU A 172 -20.60 -7.61 7.07
CA LEU A 172 -19.85 -8.07 5.89
C LEU A 172 -20.76 -8.77 4.86
N CYS A 173 -21.82 -9.45 5.31
CA CYS A 173 -22.83 -10.07 4.43
C CYS A 173 -23.79 -9.04 3.79
N GLU A 174 -23.98 -7.89 4.43
CA GLU A 174 -24.90 -6.82 4.00
C GLU A 174 -24.17 -5.67 3.29
N LEU A 175 -22.93 -5.89 2.84
CA LEU A 175 -22.22 -4.90 2.04
C LEU A 175 -23.06 -4.46 0.83
N PRO A 176 -22.98 -3.18 0.42
CA PRO A 176 -23.85 -2.61 -0.60
C PRO A 176 -23.84 -3.41 -1.90
N THR A 177 -25.03 -3.70 -2.42
CA THR A 177 -25.24 -4.40 -3.68
C THR A 177 -25.78 -3.49 -4.79
N ASP A 178 -26.26 -2.29 -4.42
CA ASP A 178 -26.86 -1.33 -5.32
C ASP A 178 -25.83 -0.27 -5.75
N GLU A 179 -25.88 0.10 -7.03
CA GLU A 179 -24.99 1.12 -7.62
C GLU A 179 -25.16 2.50 -6.96
N ASP A 180 -26.31 2.78 -6.34
CA ASP A 180 -26.61 4.05 -5.68
C ASP A 180 -26.11 4.13 -4.23
N LYS A 181 -25.51 3.07 -3.70
CA LYS A 181 -25.11 2.99 -2.29
C LYS A 181 -23.61 3.25 -2.06
N PHE A 182 -23.04 4.15 -2.80
CA PHE A 182 -21.61 4.49 -2.70
C PHE A 182 -21.19 4.90 -1.28
N TYR A 183 -22.00 5.70 -0.57
CA TYR A 183 -21.62 6.17 0.77
C TYR A 183 -21.56 5.04 1.79
N GLU A 184 -22.48 4.08 1.74
CA GLU A 184 -22.43 2.88 2.58
C GLU A 184 -21.16 2.06 2.29
N TYR A 185 -20.81 1.94 1.01
CA TYR A 185 -19.56 1.27 0.60
C TYR A 185 -18.31 2.03 1.05
N ARG A 186 -18.28 3.35 0.91
CA ARG A 186 -17.20 4.20 1.40
C ARG A 186 -17.00 4.07 2.91
N ASP A 187 -18.08 3.98 3.68
CA ASP A 187 -18.01 3.79 5.13
C ASP A 187 -17.46 2.40 5.48
N ALA A 188 -17.79 1.38 4.69
CA ALA A 188 -17.19 0.06 4.81
C ALA A 188 -15.67 0.07 4.49
N LEU A 189 -15.25 0.81 3.45
CA LEU A 189 -13.83 1.02 3.15
C LEU A 189 -13.10 1.73 4.30
N ALA A 190 -13.70 2.77 4.88
CA ALA A 190 -13.12 3.51 5.99
C ALA A 190 -12.99 2.63 7.24
N TRP A 191 -14.02 1.82 7.53
CA TRP A 191 -13.93 0.83 8.60
C TRP A 191 -12.81 -0.19 8.34
N PHE A 192 -12.75 -0.78 7.14
CA PHE A 192 -11.71 -1.76 6.82
C PHE A 192 -10.31 -1.14 6.95
N HIS A 193 -10.13 0.08 6.47
CA HIS A 193 -8.84 0.78 6.51
C HIS A 193 -8.37 1.13 7.92
N TYR A 194 -9.28 1.59 8.80
CA TYR A 194 -8.93 2.10 10.13
C TYR A 194 -9.37 1.21 11.28
N GLY A 195 -10.34 0.34 11.08
CA GLY A 195 -10.96 -0.48 12.12
C GLY A 195 -10.57 -1.95 12.07
N CYS A 196 -10.35 -2.52 10.89
CA CYS A 196 -9.98 -3.93 10.79
C CYS A 196 -8.75 -4.24 11.66
N TYR A 197 -8.81 -5.32 12.42
CA TYR A 197 -7.89 -5.63 13.51
C TYR A 197 -6.39 -5.63 13.12
N PHE A 198 -6.02 -6.03 11.90
CA PHE A 198 -4.64 -5.94 11.45
C PHE A 198 -4.26 -4.56 10.87
N ASN A 199 -5.23 -3.65 10.71
CA ASN A 199 -5.04 -2.28 10.23
C ASN A 199 -5.15 -1.22 11.35
N VAL A 200 -5.39 -1.62 12.58
CA VAL A 200 -5.61 -0.70 13.73
C VAL A 200 -4.53 0.39 13.85
N GLY A 201 -3.29 0.06 13.50
CA GLY A 201 -2.19 1.04 13.47
C GLY A 201 -2.38 2.21 12.50
N ASN A 202 -3.29 2.10 11.52
CA ASN A 202 -3.52 3.19 10.55
C ASN A 202 -4.15 4.42 11.20
N ARG A 203 -5.01 4.26 12.21
CA ARG A 203 -5.54 5.39 12.99
C ARG A 203 -4.46 6.20 13.68
N PHE A 204 -3.53 5.50 14.30
CA PHE A 204 -2.40 6.15 14.97
C PHE A 204 -1.52 6.89 13.96
N ARG A 205 -1.24 6.28 12.81
CA ARG A 205 -0.48 6.91 11.71
C ARG A 205 -1.18 8.16 11.19
N LEU A 206 -2.50 8.10 10.96
CA LEU A 206 -3.28 9.27 10.57
C LEU A 206 -3.18 10.39 11.60
N GLN A 207 -3.37 10.08 12.88
CA GLN A 207 -3.27 11.07 13.96
C GLN A 207 -1.89 11.73 13.99
N MET A 208 -0.81 10.95 13.91
CA MET A 208 0.56 11.47 13.88
C MET A 208 0.81 12.38 12.67
N GLU A 209 0.24 12.06 11.51
CA GLU A 209 0.36 12.89 10.32
C GLU A 209 -0.42 14.21 10.48
N LEU A 210 -1.64 14.14 11.00
CA LEU A 210 -2.45 15.34 11.28
C LEU A 210 -1.78 16.25 12.31
N GLU A 211 -1.18 15.70 13.37
CA GLU A 211 -0.41 16.46 14.35
C GLU A 211 0.83 17.12 13.72
N ARG A 212 1.54 16.41 12.85
CA ARG A 212 2.68 16.98 12.11
C ARG A 212 2.26 18.15 11.22
N LEU A 213 1.14 18.02 10.53
CA LEU A 213 0.59 19.06 9.65
C LEU A 213 0.07 20.27 10.45
N ALA A 214 -0.52 20.04 11.62
CA ALA A 214 -0.97 21.12 12.51
C ALA A 214 0.18 22.03 12.95
N HIS A 215 1.41 21.52 12.97
CA HIS A 215 2.63 22.29 13.27
C HIS A 215 3.32 22.84 12.01
N SER A 216 2.76 22.62 10.82
CA SER A 216 3.31 23.10 9.56
C SER A 216 3.11 24.62 9.39
N PRO A 217 4.09 25.35 8.80
CA PRO A 217 3.96 26.77 8.48
C PRO A 217 2.82 27.10 7.51
N GLN A 218 2.36 26.13 6.72
CA GLN A 218 1.29 26.28 5.72
C GLN A 218 -0.11 26.30 6.35
N GLY A 219 -0.21 26.00 7.65
CA GLY A 219 -1.47 25.91 8.36
C GLY A 219 -2.20 24.59 8.11
N PHE A 220 -3.14 24.30 8.98
CA PHE A 220 -3.95 23.10 8.96
C PHE A 220 -5.42 23.47 9.18
N ASN A 221 -6.31 22.84 8.45
CA ASN A 221 -7.75 22.98 8.64
C ASN A 221 -8.46 21.62 8.46
N ASP A 222 -9.73 21.57 8.86
CA ASP A 222 -10.53 20.35 8.81
C ASP A 222 -10.71 19.80 7.39
N ILE A 223 -10.68 20.69 6.38
CA ILE A 223 -10.78 20.30 4.96
C ILE A 223 -9.57 19.48 4.53
N ILE A 224 -8.36 19.92 4.90
CA ILE A 224 -7.11 19.20 4.61
C ILE A 224 -7.12 17.86 5.36
N ALA A 225 -7.51 17.85 6.64
CA ALA A 225 -7.62 16.62 7.43
C ALA A 225 -8.54 15.60 6.78
N TYR A 226 -9.72 16.05 6.36
CA TYR A 226 -10.71 15.20 5.69
C TYR A 226 -10.18 14.67 4.35
N SER A 227 -9.52 15.52 3.54
CA SER A 227 -8.94 15.11 2.27
C SER A 227 -7.87 14.03 2.44
N ILE A 228 -6.99 14.17 3.46
CA ILE A 228 -5.97 13.17 3.78
C ILE A 228 -6.61 11.86 4.22
N GLN A 229 -7.62 11.92 5.08
CA GLN A 229 -8.34 10.72 5.52
C GLN A 229 -8.97 9.96 4.35
N ILE A 230 -9.63 10.67 3.43
CA ILE A 230 -10.23 10.08 2.25
C ILE A 230 -9.16 9.49 1.33
N GLU A 231 -8.08 10.23 1.07
CA GLU A 231 -6.96 9.74 0.25
C GLU A 231 -6.38 8.45 0.80
N GLN A 232 -6.13 8.40 2.11
CA GLN A 232 -5.64 7.18 2.75
C GLN A 232 -6.63 6.01 2.63
N THR A 233 -7.91 6.26 2.89
CA THR A 233 -8.97 5.24 2.79
C THR A 233 -9.06 4.63 1.40
N MET A 234 -8.99 5.47 0.35
CA MET A 234 -9.25 5.05 -1.03
C MET A 234 -8.00 4.49 -1.73
N ASN A 235 -6.83 5.05 -1.44
CA ASN A 235 -5.62 4.78 -2.22
C ASN A 235 -4.49 4.09 -1.45
N SER A 236 -4.48 4.14 -0.12
CA SER A 236 -3.40 3.52 0.64
C SER A 236 -3.48 2.01 0.61
N ARG A 237 -2.33 1.39 0.37
CA ARG A 237 -2.16 -0.05 0.45
C ARG A 237 -1.69 -0.46 1.84
N ASN A 238 -2.12 -1.63 2.30
CA ASN A 238 -1.61 -2.17 3.55
C ASN A 238 -0.36 -3.05 3.32
N ASN A 239 0.35 -3.33 4.40
CA ASN A 239 1.60 -4.11 4.31
C ASN A 239 1.35 -5.61 4.04
N LEU A 240 0.21 -6.18 4.45
CA LEU A 240 0.05 -7.63 4.44
C LEU A 240 -0.01 -8.19 3.02
N LEU A 241 -0.72 -7.66 2.10
CA LEU A 241 -0.77 -8.14 0.72
C LEU A 241 -0.52 -7.04 -0.29
N ALA A 242 -0.12 -5.86 0.17
CA ALA A 242 0.01 -4.68 -0.66
C ALA A 242 -1.30 -4.34 -1.42
N LEU A 243 -2.44 -4.55 -0.80
CA LEU A 243 -3.77 -4.29 -1.35
C LEU A 243 -4.37 -3.01 -0.76
N THR A 244 -5.17 -2.29 -1.55
CA THR A 244 -6.05 -1.24 -1.05
C THR A 244 -7.21 -1.84 -0.25
N SER A 245 -7.91 -1.02 0.53
CA SER A 245 -9.08 -1.49 1.29
C SER A 245 -10.19 -2.01 0.38
N ALA A 246 -10.36 -1.43 -0.80
CA ALA A 246 -11.31 -1.92 -1.80
C ALA A 246 -10.91 -3.29 -2.38
N GLU A 247 -9.65 -3.46 -2.75
CA GLU A 247 -9.12 -4.76 -3.21
C GLU A 247 -9.26 -5.84 -2.14
N TRP A 248 -9.10 -5.50 -0.86
CA TRP A 248 -9.31 -6.41 0.27
C TRP A 248 -10.78 -6.81 0.44
N LEU A 249 -11.70 -5.83 0.51
CA LEU A 249 -13.12 -6.11 0.65
C LEU A 249 -13.65 -6.94 -0.52
N ALA A 250 -13.19 -6.67 -1.75
CA ALA A 250 -13.51 -7.49 -2.90
C ALA A 250 -13.09 -8.95 -2.72
N LYS A 251 -11.94 -9.22 -2.09
CA LYS A 251 -11.49 -10.59 -1.82
C LYS A 251 -12.23 -11.26 -0.68
N VAL A 252 -12.45 -10.58 0.44
CA VAL A 252 -13.21 -11.09 1.58
C VAL A 252 -14.64 -11.45 1.15
N SER A 253 -15.21 -10.69 0.23
CA SER A 253 -16.57 -10.86 -0.29
C SER A 253 -16.62 -11.52 -1.68
N GLU A 254 -15.65 -12.36 -2.03
CA GLU A 254 -15.57 -12.99 -3.36
C GLU A 254 -16.85 -13.76 -3.74
N HIS A 255 -17.56 -14.31 -2.77
CA HIS A 255 -18.83 -15.02 -2.97
C HIS A 255 -20.07 -14.13 -2.86
N HIS A 256 -19.91 -12.85 -2.58
CA HIS A 256 -21.01 -11.92 -2.46
C HIS A 256 -21.63 -11.59 -3.83
N PRO A 257 -22.96 -11.46 -3.94
CA PRO A 257 -23.64 -11.21 -5.21
C PRO A 257 -23.15 -9.94 -5.96
N ALA A 258 -22.71 -8.94 -5.23
CA ALA A 258 -22.23 -7.66 -5.80
C ALA A 258 -20.70 -7.62 -5.99
N HIS A 259 -19.99 -8.73 -5.88
CA HIS A 259 -18.53 -8.76 -6.00
C HIS A 259 -18.02 -8.03 -7.24
N LYS A 260 -18.70 -8.22 -8.39
CA LYS A 260 -18.31 -7.55 -9.65
C LYS A 260 -18.39 -6.02 -9.55
N LEU A 261 -19.37 -5.48 -8.82
CA LEU A 261 -19.52 -4.04 -8.61
C LEU A 261 -18.31 -3.45 -7.87
N TRP A 262 -17.69 -4.21 -6.98
CA TRP A 262 -16.56 -3.77 -6.15
C TRP A 262 -15.19 -4.01 -6.82
N THR A 263 -15.13 -4.82 -7.88
CA THR A 263 -13.90 -5.05 -8.65
C THR A 263 -13.69 -4.01 -9.76
N ASP A 264 -14.79 -3.45 -10.27
CA ASP A 264 -14.76 -2.43 -11.33
C ASP A 264 -14.72 -1.03 -10.73
N ILE A 265 -13.71 -0.76 -9.91
CA ILE A 265 -13.51 0.53 -9.24
C ILE A 265 -12.28 1.25 -9.80
N ASP A 266 -12.36 2.57 -9.84
CA ASP A 266 -11.23 3.44 -10.14
C ASP A 266 -11.24 4.62 -9.17
N TYR A 267 -10.09 5.22 -8.93
CA TYR A 267 -9.94 6.35 -8.02
C TYR A 267 -9.03 7.40 -8.64
N LYS A 268 -9.50 8.63 -8.63
CA LYS A 268 -8.69 9.78 -8.97
C LYS A 268 -8.43 10.58 -7.70
N SER A 269 -7.18 10.62 -7.27
CA SER A 269 -6.72 11.47 -6.17
C SER A 269 -7.02 12.94 -6.44
N THR A 270 -6.83 13.81 -5.48
CA THR A 270 -7.14 15.25 -5.60
C THR A 270 -6.57 15.84 -6.89
N ARG A 271 -7.49 16.17 -7.82
CA ARG A 271 -7.19 16.73 -9.14
C ARG A 271 -8.09 17.90 -9.47
N ALA A 272 -7.66 18.71 -10.45
CA ALA A 272 -8.45 19.80 -10.99
C ALA A 272 -9.21 19.34 -12.26
N PHE A 273 -10.50 19.70 -12.32
CA PHE A 273 -11.39 19.39 -13.42
C PHE A 273 -12.06 20.64 -13.96
N LYS A 274 -12.31 20.67 -15.27
CA LYS A 274 -13.22 21.62 -15.92
C LYS A 274 -14.58 20.98 -16.09
N MET A 275 -15.65 21.72 -15.78
CA MET A 275 -17.01 21.31 -16.12
C MET A 275 -17.28 21.68 -17.59
N ILE A 276 -17.67 20.71 -18.39
CA ILE A 276 -17.92 20.88 -19.82
C ILE A 276 -19.40 21.03 -20.09
N LYS A 277 -20.23 20.20 -19.46
CA LYS A 277 -21.69 20.24 -19.57
C LYS A 277 -22.35 19.65 -18.31
N GLU A 278 -23.65 19.85 -18.19
CA GLU A 278 -24.49 19.21 -17.20
C GLU A 278 -25.81 18.72 -17.79
N ASP A 279 -26.42 17.74 -17.15
CA ASP A 279 -27.81 17.35 -17.36
C ASP A 279 -28.57 17.33 -16.01
N ASP A 280 -29.74 16.73 -15.97
CA ASP A 280 -30.56 16.70 -14.74
C ASP A 280 -29.88 16.00 -13.57
N ASN A 281 -29.06 14.96 -13.83
CA ASN A 281 -28.50 14.08 -12.82
C ASN A 281 -26.96 14.14 -12.70
N PHE A 282 -26.27 14.64 -13.76
CA PHE A 282 -24.82 14.54 -13.84
C PHE A 282 -24.15 15.86 -14.20
N PHE A 283 -22.92 16.03 -13.67
CA PHE A 283 -21.91 16.91 -14.20
C PHE A 283 -20.94 16.11 -15.08
N TYR A 284 -20.54 16.67 -16.20
CA TYR A 284 -19.56 16.08 -17.11
C TYR A 284 -18.26 16.86 -17.00
N LEU A 285 -17.27 16.21 -16.38
CA LEU A 285 -15.99 16.83 -16.04
C LEU A 285 -14.88 16.32 -16.95
N LYS A 286 -13.97 17.22 -17.33
CA LYS A 286 -12.72 16.90 -18.03
C LYS A 286 -11.56 17.14 -17.08
N ASP A 287 -10.69 16.13 -16.90
CA ASP A 287 -9.45 16.27 -16.12
C ASP A 287 -8.53 17.26 -16.84
N VAL A 288 -8.09 18.31 -16.13
CA VAL A 288 -7.24 19.35 -16.75
C VAL A 288 -5.82 18.86 -17.04
N TYR A 289 -5.44 17.74 -16.46
CA TYR A 289 -4.10 17.16 -16.64
C TYR A 289 -4.06 16.05 -17.69
N ASP A 290 -5.18 15.57 -18.17
CA ASP A 290 -5.18 14.60 -19.26
C ASP A 290 -4.62 15.25 -20.53
N ALA A 291 -3.77 14.52 -21.25
CA ALA A 291 -3.21 14.97 -22.51
C ALA A 291 -4.34 15.22 -23.49
N SER A 292 -4.68 16.49 -23.73
CA SER A 292 -5.48 16.85 -24.89
C SER A 292 -4.64 16.61 -26.13
N GLU A 293 -5.29 16.17 -27.23
CA GLU A 293 -4.69 15.98 -28.55
C GLU A 293 -4.15 17.27 -29.21
N ASP A 294 -3.82 18.31 -28.45
CA ASP A 294 -3.18 19.53 -28.93
C ASP A 294 -1.75 19.29 -29.49
N ALA A 295 -1.29 18.02 -29.52
CA ALA A 295 0.00 17.63 -30.09
C ALA A 295 -0.09 17.11 -31.54
N SER A 296 -1.21 17.31 -32.26
CA SER A 296 -1.35 16.85 -33.65
C SER A 296 -1.05 17.90 -34.72
N ASP A 297 -0.53 19.07 -34.36
CA ASP A 297 -0.14 20.11 -35.32
C ASP A 297 1.38 20.22 -35.55
N GLU A 298 2.09 19.09 -35.67
CA GLU A 298 3.38 19.07 -36.36
C GLU A 298 3.47 17.90 -37.36
N GLU A 299 3.26 18.29 -38.62
CA GLU A 299 3.73 17.66 -39.87
C GLU A 299 3.65 16.11 -39.98
N THR A 300 2.49 15.61 -40.40
CA THR A 300 2.48 14.49 -41.33
C THR A 300 1.78 14.90 -42.62
N SER A 301 2.55 14.76 -43.70
CA SER A 301 2.19 15.05 -45.06
C SER A 301 0.86 14.41 -45.51
N LYS A 302 0.09 15.22 -46.22
CA LYS A 302 -1.07 14.81 -47.04
C LYS A 302 -0.79 13.55 -47.81
N ASP A 303 -1.65 12.56 -47.62
CA ASP A 303 -2.35 11.78 -48.64
C ASP A 303 -3.02 10.57 -47.97
N ASP A 304 -4.30 10.69 -47.65
CA ASP A 304 -5.34 9.70 -48.00
C ASP A 304 -6.66 10.16 -47.35
N ALA A 305 -7.57 10.45 -48.25
CA ALA A 305 -8.94 10.80 -47.92
C ALA A 305 -9.72 9.53 -47.57
N SER A 306 -10.20 9.41 -46.31
CA SER A 306 -11.46 8.73 -45.98
C SER A 306 -11.87 8.91 -44.53
N GLU A 307 -13.14 9.31 -44.36
CA GLU A 307 -13.96 9.36 -43.13
C GLU A 307 -13.70 10.49 -42.15
N GLU A 308 -14.40 11.61 -42.38
CA GLU A 308 -14.75 12.62 -41.39
C GLU A 308 -15.63 11.97 -40.28
N THR A 309 -15.04 11.39 -39.27
CA THR A 309 -15.68 11.33 -37.95
C THR A 309 -15.59 12.73 -37.33
N SER A 310 -16.73 13.28 -36.94
CA SER A 310 -16.83 14.64 -36.43
C SER A 310 -15.94 14.82 -35.21
N LYS A 311 -15.18 15.93 -35.14
CA LYS A 311 -14.33 16.29 -33.96
C LYS A 311 -15.12 16.31 -32.66
N ASP A 312 -16.44 16.49 -32.72
CA ASP A 312 -17.33 16.55 -31.55
C ASP A 312 -17.51 15.19 -30.88
N ASP A 313 -17.43 14.06 -31.62
CA ASP A 313 -17.61 12.72 -31.07
C ASP A 313 -16.36 12.22 -30.31
N ALA A 314 -15.16 12.67 -30.67
CA ALA A 314 -13.90 12.28 -30.01
C ALA A 314 -13.70 13.00 -28.63
N ASP A 315 -14.26 14.21 -28.49
CA ASP A 315 -14.20 14.95 -27.22
C ASP A 315 -15.19 14.41 -26.16
N GLU A 316 -16.24 13.69 -26.55
CA GLU A 316 -17.20 13.10 -25.61
C GLU A 316 -16.70 11.79 -24.95
N GLU A 317 -15.78 11.06 -25.55
CA GLU A 317 -15.28 9.77 -25.03
C GLU A 317 -14.46 9.89 -23.72
N ASN A 318 -13.94 11.06 -23.40
CA ASN A 318 -13.06 11.26 -22.23
C ASN A 318 -13.71 12.07 -21.09
N LEU A 319 -15.02 12.25 -21.09
CA LEU A 319 -15.71 12.98 -20.03
C LEU A 319 -16.05 12.06 -18.84
N LEU A 320 -15.72 12.52 -17.63
CA LEU A 320 -16.09 11.86 -16.39
C LEU A 320 -17.54 12.24 -16.03
N ARG A 321 -18.43 11.28 -16.02
CA ARG A 321 -19.82 11.45 -15.62
C ARG A 321 -19.94 11.38 -14.12
N VAL A 322 -20.07 12.55 -13.46
CA VAL A 322 -20.09 12.69 -11.99
C VAL A 322 -21.50 12.97 -11.50
N ARG A 323 -21.98 12.22 -10.55
CA ARG A 323 -23.32 12.33 -9.97
C ARG A 323 -23.48 13.66 -9.23
N LYS A 324 -24.55 14.42 -9.54
CA LYS A 324 -24.87 15.69 -8.89
C LYS A 324 -25.19 15.54 -7.40
N ASP A 325 -25.88 14.47 -7.02
CA ASP A 325 -26.23 14.16 -5.64
C ASP A 325 -25.01 13.82 -4.75
N SER A 326 -23.85 13.56 -5.35
CA SER A 326 -22.59 13.42 -4.63
C SER A 326 -21.86 14.74 -4.37
N THR A 327 -22.31 15.85 -4.94
CA THR A 327 -21.65 17.15 -4.85
C THR A 327 -22.53 18.17 -4.11
N ASN A 328 -21.89 19.25 -3.61
CA ASN A 328 -22.58 20.40 -3.03
C ASN A 328 -22.62 21.59 -3.99
N ILE A 329 -22.58 21.35 -5.30
CA ILE A 329 -22.65 22.41 -6.32
C ILE A 329 -24.12 22.71 -6.60
N GLU A 330 -24.60 23.87 -6.12
CA GLU A 330 -25.97 24.33 -6.34
C GLU A 330 -26.12 25.16 -7.63
N ASP A 331 -25.07 25.91 -8.01
CA ASP A 331 -25.02 26.72 -9.24
C ASP A 331 -23.75 26.40 -10.03
N ALA A 332 -23.95 25.81 -11.21
CA ALA A 332 -22.87 25.39 -12.10
C ALA A 332 -22.40 26.49 -13.06
N SER A 333 -22.99 27.68 -13.07
CA SER A 333 -22.75 28.72 -14.08
C SER A 333 -21.28 29.17 -14.16
N ALA A 334 -20.61 29.38 -13.02
CA ALA A 334 -19.20 29.77 -12.95
C ALA A 334 -18.24 28.67 -13.40
N PHE A 335 -18.64 27.40 -13.27
CA PHE A 335 -17.86 26.24 -13.74
C PHE A 335 -18.03 26.04 -15.25
N LEU A 336 -19.27 26.16 -15.74
CA LEU A 336 -19.59 26.05 -17.16
C LEU A 336 -19.00 27.19 -17.99
N SER A 337 -18.88 28.41 -17.42
CA SER A 337 -18.18 29.54 -18.05
C SER A 337 -16.65 29.35 -18.10
N GLY A 338 -16.11 28.40 -17.35
CA GLY A 338 -14.67 28.17 -17.22
C GLY A 338 -13.96 29.14 -16.28
N GLU A 339 -14.68 29.98 -15.55
CA GLU A 339 -14.12 30.91 -14.56
C GLU A 339 -13.54 30.19 -13.35
N GLN A 340 -14.19 29.08 -12.93
CA GLN A 340 -13.80 28.28 -11.78
C GLN A 340 -13.49 26.83 -12.18
N LEU A 341 -12.57 26.23 -11.44
CA LEU A 341 -12.27 24.80 -11.50
C LEU A 341 -12.96 24.05 -10.36
N ILE A 342 -13.13 22.77 -10.55
CA ILE A 342 -13.50 21.81 -9.50
C ILE A 342 -12.23 21.08 -9.10
N VAL A 343 -11.76 21.26 -7.86
CA VAL A 343 -10.63 20.48 -7.31
C VAL A 343 -11.17 19.53 -6.25
N THR A 344 -11.12 18.23 -6.53
CA THR A 344 -11.69 17.20 -5.67
C THR A 344 -11.10 15.83 -5.97
N ASN A 345 -11.50 14.84 -5.18
CA ASN A 345 -11.27 13.41 -5.40
C ASN A 345 -12.52 12.79 -6.05
N LEU A 346 -12.31 11.91 -6.98
CA LEU A 346 -13.41 11.15 -7.62
C LEU A 346 -13.19 9.66 -7.42
N PHE A 347 -14.28 8.94 -7.14
CA PHE A 347 -14.30 7.50 -7.02
C PHE A 347 -15.32 6.92 -8.00
N TYR A 348 -14.88 5.96 -8.84
CA TYR A 348 -15.76 5.26 -9.76
C TYR A 348 -16.41 4.07 -9.09
N PHE A 349 -17.74 4.08 -9.04
CA PHE A 349 -18.52 3.01 -8.42
C PHE A 349 -19.88 2.89 -9.10
N GLY A 350 -20.30 1.68 -9.44
CA GLY A 350 -21.60 1.42 -10.02
C GLY A 350 -21.82 2.05 -11.41
N GLY A 351 -20.79 2.24 -12.19
CA GLY A 351 -20.90 2.83 -13.54
C GLY A 351 -20.77 4.35 -13.58
N ASP A 352 -20.73 5.03 -12.44
CA ASP A 352 -20.65 6.49 -12.32
C ASP A 352 -19.48 6.95 -11.44
N TRP A 353 -19.06 8.19 -11.63
CA TRP A 353 -18.12 8.85 -10.74
C TRP A 353 -18.85 9.54 -9.59
N TRP A 354 -18.32 9.39 -8.39
CA TRP A 354 -18.82 9.99 -7.16
C TRP A 354 -17.78 10.96 -6.62
N GLN A 355 -18.21 12.17 -6.24
CA GLN A 355 -17.35 13.10 -5.54
C GLN A 355 -17.13 12.58 -4.12
N THR A 356 -15.86 12.55 -3.70
CA THR A 356 -15.46 12.20 -2.33
C THR A 356 -14.35 13.13 -1.87
N GLY A 357 -14.18 13.27 -0.56
CA GLY A 357 -13.22 14.24 -0.03
C GLY A 357 -13.72 15.69 -0.09
N ALA A 358 -12.78 16.61 0.00
CA ALA A 358 -13.06 18.04 -0.08
C ALA A 358 -13.34 18.49 -1.51
N LEU A 359 -14.19 19.49 -1.66
CA LEU A 359 -14.45 20.17 -2.92
C LEU A 359 -13.98 21.62 -2.81
N LEU A 360 -13.04 22.00 -3.65
CA LEU A 360 -12.50 23.37 -3.73
C LEU A 360 -12.77 23.94 -5.11
N ASN A 361 -12.99 25.25 -5.16
CA ASN A 361 -13.42 25.95 -6.38
C ASN A 361 -12.48 27.13 -6.69
N PRO A 362 -11.18 26.87 -7.02
CA PRO A 362 -10.25 27.93 -7.31
C PRO A 362 -10.54 28.60 -8.67
N PRO A 363 -10.27 29.92 -8.81
CA PRO A 363 -10.35 30.60 -10.09
C PRO A 363 -9.35 30.02 -11.10
N TYR A 364 -9.78 29.75 -12.34
CA TYR A 364 -8.93 29.16 -13.36
C TYR A 364 -7.72 30.02 -13.73
N GLU A 365 -7.97 31.33 -14.00
CA GLU A 365 -6.91 32.24 -14.46
C GLU A 365 -5.78 32.45 -13.44
N GLU A 366 -6.09 32.41 -12.13
CA GLU A 366 -5.09 32.56 -11.07
C GLU A 366 -4.18 31.31 -10.95
N ASN A 367 -4.65 30.14 -11.39
CA ASN A 367 -3.97 28.85 -11.25
C ASN A 367 -3.43 28.30 -12.58
N LYS A 368 -3.66 28.99 -13.69
CA LYS A 368 -3.36 28.52 -15.04
C LYS A 368 -1.89 28.12 -15.23
N GLU A 369 -0.95 28.98 -14.82
CA GLU A 369 0.48 28.70 -14.96
C GLU A 369 0.90 27.46 -14.16
N GLN A 370 0.35 27.28 -12.96
CA GLN A 370 0.62 26.12 -12.13
C GLN A 370 0.03 24.85 -12.74
N ILE A 371 -1.17 24.94 -13.30
CA ILE A 371 -1.86 23.82 -13.98
C ILE A 371 -1.06 23.39 -15.20
N GLU A 372 -0.63 24.32 -16.05
CA GLU A 372 0.15 23.99 -17.25
C GLU A 372 1.54 23.40 -16.89
N ALA A 373 2.20 23.94 -15.87
CA ALA A 373 3.45 23.36 -15.37
C ALA A 373 3.27 21.93 -14.85
N GLU A 374 2.17 21.68 -14.16
CA GLU A 374 1.82 20.35 -13.65
C GLU A 374 1.40 19.40 -14.79
N LYS A 375 0.61 19.88 -15.75
CA LYS A 375 0.27 19.15 -16.97
C LYS A 375 1.51 18.72 -17.73
N ASP A 376 2.45 19.65 -17.94
CA ASP A 376 3.73 19.35 -18.58
C ASP A 376 4.52 18.30 -17.79
N ARG A 377 4.47 18.36 -16.46
CA ARG A 377 5.13 17.40 -15.58
C ARG A 377 4.52 15.99 -15.69
N LEU A 378 3.18 15.91 -15.64
CA LEU A 378 2.43 14.64 -15.69
C LEU A 378 2.48 14.00 -17.09
N ASN A 379 2.45 14.83 -18.13
CA ASN A 379 2.48 14.38 -19.53
C ASN A 379 3.88 14.16 -20.08
N ARG A 380 4.92 14.25 -19.24
CA ARG A 380 6.28 13.93 -19.69
C ARG A 380 6.34 12.50 -20.18
N LYS A 381 6.40 12.34 -21.48
CA LYS A 381 6.69 11.04 -22.14
C LYS A 381 8.16 10.62 -21.94
N GLN A 382 8.94 11.43 -21.23
CA GLN A 382 10.38 11.23 -21.01
C GLN A 382 10.72 9.86 -20.41
N PRO A 383 10.03 9.35 -19.37
CA PRO A 383 10.35 8.03 -18.82
C PRO A 383 10.24 6.92 -19.85
N ILE A 384 9.14 6.87 -20.59
CA ILE A 384 8.92 5.86 -21.65
C ILE A 384 9.92 6.06 -22.78
N HIS A 385 10.22 7.30 -23.15
CA HIS A 385 11.21 7.63 -24.18
C HIS A 385 12.59 7.13 -23.78
N ASP A 386 13.05 7.46 -22.58
CA ASP A 386 14.37 7.05 -22.06
C ASP A 386 14.49 5.53 -21.94
N TYR A 387 13.43 4.86 -21.48
CA TYR A 387 13.39 3.39 -21.47
C TYR A 387 13.49 2.80 -22.89
N ASN A 388 12.80 3.39 -23.86
CA ASN A 388 12.87 2.94 -25.25
C ASN A 388 14.26 3.15 -25.88
N LEU A 389 14.96 4.22 -25.52
CA LEU A 389 16.37 4.43 -25.94
C LEU A 389 17.28 3.34 -25.36
N LEU A 390 17.14 3.00 -24.06
CA LEU A 390 17.87 1.89 -23.45
C LEU A 390 17.54 0.57 -24.14
N LYS A 391 16.25 0.31 -24.41
CA LYS A 391 15.78 -0.92 -25.07
C LYS A 391 16.31 -1.06 -26.49
N ALA A 392 16.37 0.04 -27.25
CA ALA A 392 16.92 0.05 -28.61
C ALA A 392 18.41 -0.33 -28.68
N LYS A 393 19.13 -0.17 -27.56
CA LYS A 393 20.54 -0.58 -27.40
C LYS A 393 20.71 -1.89 -26.63
N ASP A 394 19.63 -2.65 -26.42
CA ASP A 394 19.62 -3.92 -25.67
C ASP A 394 19.97 -3.78 -24.17
N PHE A 395 19.70 -2.60 -23.58
CA PHE A 395 19.92 -2.30 -22.17
C PHE A 395 18.63 -2.17 -21.34
N GLY A 396 17.44 -2.18 -21.96
CA GLY A 396 16.17 -1.91 -21.29
C GLY A 396 15.88 -2.80 -20.07
N ASP A 397 16.25 -4.07 -20.12
CA ASP A 397 16.00 -5.05 -19.05
C ASP A 397 17.29 -5.46 -18.30
N LYS A 398 18.42 -4.84 -18.62
CA LYS A 398 19.72 -5.16 -18.01
C LYS A 398 20.08 -4.21 -16.87
N PHE A 399 20.84 -4.74 -15.91
CA PHE A 399 21.55 -3.94 -14.94
C PHE A 399 22.93 -3.59 -15.48
N ILE A 400 23.26 -2.30 -15.55
CA ILE A 400 24.52 -1.79 -16.05
C ILE A 400 25.33 -1.29 -14.86
N PHE A 401 26.58 -1.73 -14.74
CA PHE A 401 27.45 -1.37 -13.64
C PHE A 401 28.59 -0.48 -14.16
N LEU A 402 28.62 0.77 -13.69
CA LEU A 402 29.55 1.80 -14.14
C LEU A 402 30.46 2.23 -12.97
N GLU A 403 31.68 2.62 -13.27
CA GLU A 403 32.66 2.93 -12.23
C GLU A 403 32.38 4.25 -11.52
N ASP A 404 32.07 5.30 -12.28
CA ASP A 404 31.94 6.66 -11.77
C ASP A 404 31.00 7.54 -12.65
N VAL A 405 30.83 8.80 -12.25
CA VAL A 405 29.98 9.77 -12.97
C VAL A 405 30.50 10.04 -14.40
N LYS A 406 31.81 9.89 -14.65
CA LYS A 406 32.34 10.10 -15.99
C LYS A 406 31.86 8.99 -16.93
N THR A 407 32.02 7.74 -16.53
CA THR A 407 31.53 6.59 -17.28
C THR A 407 30.00 6.59 -17.41
N LEU A 408 29.27 7.08 -16.39
CA LEU A 408 27.83 7.27 -16.48
C LEU A 408 27.46 8.26 -17.58
N LYS A 409 28.12 9.41 -17.65
CA LYS A 409 27.85 10.43 -18.70
C LYS A 409 28.18 9.90 -20.09
N GLU A 410 29.29 9.19 -20.24
CA GLU A 410 29.66 8.55 -21.51
C GLU A 410 28.61 7.52 -21.95
N PHE A 411 28.14 6.68 -21.03
CA PHE A 411 27.07 5.71 -21.29
C PHE A 411 25.75 6.38 -21.69
N LEU A 412 25.30 7.40 -20.95
CA LEU A 412 24.07 8.11 -21.26
C LEU A 412 24.12 8.78 -22.62
N GLN A 413 25.27 9.40 -22.98
CA GLN A 413 25.49 9.98 -24.29
C GLN A 413 25.44 8.90 -25.40
N GLU A 414 26.00 7.72 -25.16
CA GLU A 414 25.98 6.60 -26.11
C GLU A 414 24.54 6.12 -26.39
N VAL A 415 23.69 6.07 -25.37
CA VAL A 415 22.29 5.66 -25.53
C VAL A 415 21.37 6.80 -25.99
N GLY A 416 21.86 8.03 -26.03
CA GLY A 416 21.10 9.22 -26.48
C GLY A 416 20.22 9.84 -25.40
N ILE A 417 20.52 9.59 -24.12
CA ILE A 417 19.77 10.16 -22.99
C ILE A 417 20.49 11.43 -22.51
N GLU A 418 19.78 12.54 -22.51
CA GLU A 418 20.27 13.82 -22.02
C GLU A 418 19.89 14.04 -20.56
N LEU A 419 20.90 14.25 -19.71
CA LEU A 419 20.65 14.63 -18.33
C LEU A 419 20.31 16.12 -18.24
N PRO A 420 19.38 16.50 -17.33
CA PRO A 420 19.11 17.91 -17.05
C PRO A 420 20.40 18.67 -16.68
N ALA A 421 20.58 19.87 -17.22
CA ALA A 421 21.80 20.68 -17.01
C ALA A 421 22.07 21.02 -15.53
N ASN A 422 21.03 21.01 -14.70
CA ASN A 422 21.08 21.33 -13.26
C ASN A 422 21.22 20.09 -12.35
N ILE A 423 21.37 18.88 -12.92
CA ILE A 423 21.49 17.67 -12.11
C ILE A 423 22.73 17.72 -11.21
N LYS A 424 22.51 17.47 -9.92
CA LYS A 424 23.59 17.42 -8.93
C LYS A 424 23.88 15.97 -8.58
N PHE A 425 25.10 15.53 -8.84
CA PHE A 425 25.55 14.22 -8.40
C PHE A 425 26.01 14.26 -6.94
N PRO A 426 25.88 13.16 -6.18
CA PRO A 426 26.40 13.06 -4.84
C PRO A 426 27.91 13.43 -4.82
N PRO A 427 28.37 14.30 -3.91
CA PRO A 427 29.77 14.72 -3.88
C PRO A 427 30.73 13.61 -3.46
N LYS A 428 30.22 12.61 -2.75
CA LYS A 428 30.95 11.40 -2.34
C LYS A 428 30.02 10.21 -2.49
N TYR A 429 30.44 9.23 -3.25
CA TYR A 429 29.76 7.93 -3.37
C TYR A 429 30.83 6.86 -3.51
N GLU A 430 30.46 5.64 -3.18
CA GLU A 430 31.32 4.50 -3.41
C GLU A 430 31.39 4.17 -4.92
N LYS A 431 32.50 3.58 -5.34
CA LYS A 431 32.62 3.10 -6.72
C LYS A 431 31.51 2.11 -7.05
N GLY A 432 31.03 2.21 -8.27
CA GLY A 432 29.94 1.38 -8.77
C GLY A 432 28.60 2.14 -8.75
N ILE A 433 28.18 2.57 -9.93
CA ILE A 433 26.87 3.15 -10.19
C ILE A 433 26.05 2.09 -10.91
N ILE A 434 24.80 1.91 -10.50
CA ILE A 434 23.88 1.01 -11.18
C ILE A 434 22.98 1.85 -12.06
N VAL A 435 22.78 1.42 -13.29
CA VAL A 435 21.80 1.95 -14.22
C VAL A 435 20.87 0.82 -14.62
N CYS A 436 19.56 1.05 -14.54
CA CYS A 436 18.55 0.10 -14.99
C CYS A 436 17.33 0.83 -15.56
N GLY A 437 16.63 0.18 -16.47
CA GLY A 437 15.45 0.71 -17.13
C GLY A 437 14.15 0.21 -16.54
N SER A 438 13.12 1.09 -16.50
CA SER A 438 11.74 0.74 -16.23
C SER A 438 10.83 1.43 -17.25
N PRO A 439 9.81 0.76 -17.78
CA PRO A 439 8.86 1.40 -18.70
C PRO A 439 8.02 2.49 -18.00
N TYR A 440 8.04 2.55 -16.66
CA TYR A 440 7.28 3.49 -15.85
C TYR A 440 8.12 4.68 -15.39
N THR A 441 9.33 4.42 -14.89
CA THR A 441 10.24 5.46 -14.37
C THR A 441 11.38 5.84 -15.33
N GLY A 442 11.45 5.20 -16.49
CA GLY A 442 12.51 5.45 -17.47
C GLY A 442 13.85 4.89 -17.03
N ILE A 443 14.82 5.78 -16.86
CA ILE A 443 16.15 5.43 -16.39
C ILE A 443 16.26 5.61 -14.88
N ASN A 444 16.68 4.56 -14.20
CA ASN A 444 16.98 4.59 -12.76
C ASN A 444 18.50 4.54 -12.56
N ILE A 445 19.04 5.50 -11.81
CA ILE A 445 20.47 5.63 -11.52
C ILE A 445 20.66 5.55 -10.00
N CYS A 446 21.32 4.51 -9.53
CA CYS A 446 21.55 4.30 -8.11
C CYS A 446 23.05 4.38 -7.78
N PHE A 447 23.39 5.23 -6.82
CA PHE A 447 24.76 5.43 -6.35
C PHE A 447 25.01 4.65 -5.07
N GLY A 448 26.21 4.05 -4.96
CA GLY A 448 26.68 3.44 -3.72
C GLY A 448 26.05 2.09 -3.36
N MET A 449 25.20 1.51 -4.23
CA MET A 449 24.52 0.24 -3.97
C MET A 449 25.02 -0.93 -4.86
N ALA A 450 25.98 -0.69 -5.76
CA ALA A 450 26.48 -1.73 -6.66
C ALA A 450 27.08 -2.92 -5.90
N HIS A 451 27.67 -2.69 -4.71
CA HIS A 451 28.20 -3.76 -3.88
C HIS A 451 27.15 -4.75 -3.37
N CYS A 452 25.85 -4.39 -3.43
CA CYS A 452 24.75 -5.22 -2.97
C CYS A 452 24.14 -6.12 -4.06
N ILE A 453 24.50 -5.95 -5.33
CA ILE A 453 23.86 -6.67 -6.42
C ILE A 453 24.72 -7.85 -6.85
N ALA A 454 24.24 -9.08 -6.60
CA ALA A 454 24.94 -10.33 -6.89
C ALA A 454 24.79 -10.75 -8.36
N ALA A 455 25.11 -9.85 -9.30
CA ALA A 455 25.09 -10.14 -10.72
C ALA A 455 26.49 -10.62 -11.19
N PRO A 456 26.58 -11.62 -12.09
CA PRO A 456 27.86 -12.11 -12.59
C PRO A 456 28.72 -11.04 -13.27
N GLU A 457 28.09 -10.06 -13.92
CA GLU A 457 28.75 -8.95 -14.61
C GLU A 457 29.12 -7.79 -13.69
N ASN A 458 28.78 -7.86 -12.42
CA ASN A 458 29.04 -6.79 -11.47
C ASN A 458 30.42 -6.91 -10.81
N PRO A 459 31.40 -6.08 -11.19
CA PRO A 459 32.75 -6.15 -10.61
C PRO A 459 32.83 -5.55 -9.20
N TYR A 460 31.78 -4.90 -8.73
CA TYR A 460 31.74 -4.19 -7.44
C TYR A 460 31.06 -4.99 -6.34
N TYR A 461 30.48 -6.15 -6.64
CA TYR A 461 29.80 -6.98 -5.65
C TYR A 461 30.72 -7.38 -4.50
N ASN A 462 30.21 -7.22 -3.28
CA ASN A 462 30.92 -7.61 -2.06
C ASN A 462 29.93 -8.21 -1.04
N ALA A 463 29.94 -9.52 -0.89
CA ALA A 463 28.97 -10.26 -0.09
C ALA A 463 28.92 -9.82 1.38
N GLU A 464 30.08 -9.53 2.02
CA GLU A 464 30.14 -9.13 3.42
C GLU A 464 29.45 -7.78 3.65
N ARG A 465 29.64 -6.85 2.73
CA ARG A 465 29.02 -5.52 2.78
C ARG A 465 27.54 -5.60 2.37
N ALA A 466 27.24 -6.41 1.37
CA ALA A 466 25.89 -6.58 0.86
C ALA A 466 24.92 -7.05 1.95
N GLU A 467 25.35 -7.98 2.80
CA GLU A 467 24.54 -8.49 3.92
C GLU A 467 24.03 -7.35 4.85
N VAL A 468 24.85 -6.33 5.08
CA VAL A 468 24.50 -5.19 5.93
C VAL A 468 23.43 -4.28 5.32
N TYR A 469 23.41 -4.16 3.98
CA TYR A 469 22.55 -3.23 3.25
C TYR A 469 21.36 -3.91 2.56
N ALA A 470 21.24 -5.22 2.64
CA ALA A 470 20.17 -5.98 1.99
C ALA A 470 18.78 -5.50 2.38
N PHE A 471 18.58 -5.18 3.65
CA PHE A 471 17.31 -4.65 4.14
C PHE A 471 16.92 -3.33 3.46
N ASN A 472 17.87 -2.45 3.18
CA ASN A 472 17.60 -1.17 2.52
C ASN A 472 17.03 -1.35 1.11
N ILE A 473 17.45 -2.39 0.39
CA ILE A 473 16.91 -2.69 -0.94
C ILE A 473 15.46 -3.17 -0.84
N ILE A 474 15.20 -4.13 0.04
CA ILE A 474 13.88 -4.77 0.19
C ILE A 474 12.87 -3.80 0.81
N SER A 475 13.30 -3.01 1.80
CA SER A 475 12.41 -2.08 2.51
C SER A 475 12.19 -0.74 1.80
N GLY A 476 12.94 -0.47 0.72
CA GLY A 476 12.94 0.85 0.08
C GLY A 476 13.50 1.96 0.96
N ASN A 477 14.24 1.62 2.03
CA ASN A 477 14.86 2.62 2.90
C ASN A 477 15.92 3.41 2.11
N GLY A 478 15.74 4.73 2.03
CA GLY A 478 16.51 5.58 1.13
C GLY A 478 16.09 5.49 -0.34
N ARG A 479 15.05 4.71 -0.67
CA ARG A 479 14.48 4.49 -2.02
C ARG A 479 15.53 4.15 -3.08
N PRO A 480 16.39 3.15 -2.84
CA PRO A 480 17.46 2.85 -3.80
C PRO A 480 16.91 2.35 -5.13
N PHE A 481 15.78 1.62 -5.11
CA PHE A 481 15.14 1.07 -6.31
C PHE A 481 13.61 1.14 -6.22
N PRO A 482 12.93 1.37 -7.37
CA PRO A 482 11.50 1.15 -7.51
C PRO A 482 11.11 -0.33 -7.29
N TYR A 483 9.85 -0.57 -6.96
CA TYR A 483 9.31 -1.92 -6.71
C TYR A 483 9.58 -2.90 -7.85
N GLU A 484 9.33 -2.50 -9.11
CA GLU A 484 9.54 -3.36 -10.27
C GLU A 484 11.02 -3.75 -10.46
N ILE A 485 11.92 -2.87 -10.10
CA ILE A 485 13.36 -3.17 -10.15
C ILE A 485 13.74 -4.15 -9.04
N VAL A 486 13.15 -4.01 -7.85
CA VAL A 486 13.34 -4.99 -6.76
C VAL A 486 12.80 -6.36 -7.17
N CYS A 487 11.62 -6.44 -7.79
CA CYS A 487 11.09 -7.70 -8.34
C CYS A 487 12.04 -8.31 -9.38
N LYS A 488 12.58 -7.50 -10.31
CA LYS A 488 13.60 -7.99 -11.27
C LYS A 488 14.86 -8.54 -10.59
N LEU A 489 15.31 -7.93 -9.50
CA LEU A 489 16.45 -8.42 -8.73
C LEU A 489 16.14 -9.77 -8.06
N ILE A 490 14.90 -9.93 -7.54
CA ILE A 490 14.43 -11.20 -6.95
C ILE A 490 14.37 -12.29 -8.02
N ASP A 491 13.69 -12.04 -9.14
CA ASP A 491 13.49 -13.00 -10.23
C ASP A 491 14.80 -13.50 -10.85
N ASN A 492 15.82 -12.65 -10.86
CA ASN A 492 17.14 -12.98 -11.39
C ASN A 492 18.14 -13.48 -10.33
N ASN A 493 17.70 -13.69 -9.08
CA ASN A 493 18.55 -14.08 -7.94
C ASN A 493 19.75 -13.13 -7.74
N MET A 494 19.54 -11.84 -7.92
CA MET A 494 20.58 -10.80 -7.81
C MET A 494 20.61 -10.10 -6.45
N LEU A 495 19.69 -10.41 -5.55
CA LEU A 495 19.73 -9.90 -4.18
C LEU A 495 20.78 -10.64 -3.37
N PRO A 496 21.47 -9.95 -2.44
CA PRO A 496 22.47 -10.59 -1.59
C PRO A 496 21.82 -11.56 -0.62
N ASP A 497 22.56 -12.59 -0.25
CA ASP A 497 22.22 -13.43 0.88
C ASP A 497 22.18 -12.56 2.14
N ALA A 498 21.04 -12.49 2.80
CA ALA A 498 20.86 -11.67 3.97
C ALA A 498 20.15 -12.42 5.09
N ASN A 499 20.74 -12.36 6.27
CA ASN A 499 20.15 -12.93 7.47
C ASN A 499 19.28 -11.88 8.17
N LEU A 500 18.06 -11.62 7.63
CA LEU A 500 17.17 -10.59 8.15
C LEU A 500 16.36 -11.03 9.38
N PHE A 501 16.18 -12.34 9.60
CA PHE A 501 15.16 -12.84 10.53
C PHE A 501 15.68 -13.71 11.68
N THR A 502 17.01 -13.79 11.87
CA THR A 502 17.57 -14.51 13.01
C THR A 502 18.63 -13.73 13.75
N SER A 503 18.90 -14.15 14.99
CA SER A 503 20.08 -13.71 15.72
C SER A 503 21.37 -14.27 15.08
N ARG A 504 22.54 -13.75 15.51
CA ARG A 504 23.87 -14.19 15.06
C ARG A 504 24.10 -15.70 15.22
N TYR A 505 23.35 -16.37 16.08
CA TYR A 505 23.53 -17.78 16.44
C TYR A 505 22.81 -18.76 15.53
N VAL A 506 21.88 -18.31 14.67
CA VAL A 506 21.05 -19.17 13.79
C VAL A 506 21.07 -18.63 12.36
N LYS A 507 22.28 -18.37 11.83
CA LYS A 507 22.46 -17.68 10.54
C LYS A 507 21.82 -18.44 9.36
N GLU A 508 22.01 -19.75 9.30
CA GLU A 508 21.52 -20.56 8.16
C GLU A 508 19.98 -20.56 8.08
N ALA A 509 19.28 -20.69 9.21
CA ALA A 509 17.83 -20.63 9.24
C ALA A 509 17.29 -19.25 8.81
N GLY A 510 17.97 -18.17 9.21
CA GLY A 510 17.58 -16.82 8.80
C GLY A 510 17.76 -16.54 7.32
N LEU A 511 18.85 -17.04 6.73
CA LEU A 511 19.08 -16.97 5.28
C LEU A 511 17.98 -17.71 4.53
N LYS A 512 17.67 -18.93 4.95
CA LYS A 512 16.64 -19.76 4.33
C LYS A 512 15.27 -19.09 4.37
N ILE A 513 14.86 -18.57 5.54
CA ILE A 513 13.60 -17.83 5.72
C ILE A 513 13.57 -16.59 4.83
N THR A 514 14.66 -15.82 4.77
CA THR A 514 14.73 -14.62 3.91
C THR A 514 14.56 -14.98 2.45
N GLN A 515 15.33 -15.95 1.95
CA GLN A 515 15.30 -16.36 0.55
C GLN A 515 13.93 -16.89 0.12
N ALA A 516 13.27 -17.68 0.99
CA ALA A 516 11.95 -18.22 0.70
C ALA A 516 10.84 -17.15 0.67
N ASN A 517 11.07 -15.99 1.28
CA ASN A 517 10.04 -14.95 1.45
C ASN A 517 10.39 -13.61 0.80
N LEU A 518 11.34 -13.57 -0.14
CA LEU A 518 11.79 -12.30 -0.76
C LEU A 518 10.63 -11.52 -1.42
N GLN A 519 9.74 -12.20 -2.14
CA GLN A 519 8.62 -11.54 -2.79
C GLN A 519 7.62 -10.98 -1.75
N PHE A 520 7.29 -11.76 -0.72
CA PHE A 520 6.46 -11.27 0.38
C PHE A 520 7.07 -10.04 1.06
N LEU A 521 8.37 -10.05 1.29
CA LEU A 521 9.07 -8.94 1.94
C LEU A 521 9.08 -7.67 1.07
N ALA A 522 9.28 -7.81 -0.24
CA ALA A 522 9.16 -6.71 -1.18
C ALA A 522 7.75 -6.12 -1.17
N ASP A 523 6.72 -6.97 -1.24
CA ASP A 523 5.31 -6.55 -1.17
C ASP A 523 5.01 -5.87 0.17
N TYR A 524 5.49 -6.43 1.26
CA TYR A 524 5.26 -5.94 2.62
C TYR A 524 5.86 -4.55 2.86
N TYR A 525 7.11 -4.33 2.48
CA TYR A 525 7.81 -3.07 2.74
C TYR A 525 7.56 -2.01 1.66
N LEU A 526 7.50 -2.41 0.40
CA LEU A 526 7.27 -1.52 -0.73
C LEU A 526 5.78 -1.40 -1.07
N MET A 527 4.91 -2.19 -0.41
CA MET A 527 3.46 -2.22 -0.59
C MET A 527 3.05 -2.48 -2.04
N GLY A 528 3.83 -3.28 -2.80
CA GLY A 528 3.58 -3.60 -4.20
C GLY A 528 3.37 -2.37 -5.09
N ARG A 529 3.87 -1.20 -4.68
CA ARG A 529 3.70 0.05 -5.43
C ARG A 529 4.43 -0.06 -6.76
N LYS A 530 3.67 -0.18 -7.81
CA LYS A 530 4.18 0.05 -9.15
C LYS A 530 4.36 1.55 -9.33
N ASP A 531 5.43 1.95 -10.00
CA ASP A 531 5.73 3.39 -10.18
C ASP A 531 4.62 4.15 -10.92
N LYS A 532 3.81 3.44 -11.72
CA LYS A 532 2.60 4.00 -12.35
C LYS A 532 1.50 4.38 -11.34
N ASP A 533 1.51 3.77 -10.15
CA ASP A 533 0.53 4.00 -9.09
C ASP A 533 0.97 5.15 -8.16
N LEU A 534 2.23 5.61 -8.31
CA LEU A 534 2.74 6.76 -7.58
C LEU A 534 2.33 8.05 -8.28
N SER A 535 1.83 9.01 -7.51
CA SER A 535 1.73 10.36 -8.05
C SER A 535 3.15 10.86 -8.37
N PRO A 536 3.33 11.66 -9.43
CA PRO A 536 4.64 12.24 -9.73
C PRO A 536 5.28 13.02 -8.58
N ALA A 537 4.48 13.51 -7.62
CA ALA A 537 4.96 14.14 -6.39
C ALA A 537 5.61 13.15 -5.41
N GLU A 538 5.27 11.86 -5.47
CA GLU A 538 5.80 10.82 -4.59
C GLU A 538 7.09 10.19 -5.12
N LEU A 539 7.39 10.36 -6.40
CA LEU A 539 8.61 9.88 -7.05
C LEU A 539 9.83 10.78 -6.80
N TRP A 540 9.65 11.96 -6.22
CA TRP A 540 10.68 12.96 -5.89
C TRP A 540 10.61 13.30 -4.40
#